data_52761c57ed92a677313f93844bf9d80c
#
_entry.id   52761c57ed92a677313f93844bf9d80c
#
_cell.length_a   1.000
_cell.length_b   1.000
_cell.length_c   1.000
_cell.angle_alpha   90.00
_cell.angle_beta   90.00
_cell.angle_gamma   90.00
#
_symmetry.space_group_name_H-M   'P 1'
#
loop_
_entity.id
_entity.type
_entity.pdbx_description
1 polymer ?
#
loop_
_entity_poly.entity_id
_entity_poly.type
_entity_poly.pdbx_seq_one_letter_code
_entity_poly.pdbx_strand_id
1 'polypeptide(L)'
;MSRLSPWPKRDPDTPEPGAPEPRPPGMRGATRVLFERELDLAWGGGGGPLLALAFFAGLTAILPLAAGGDPATLRPVAAGSTWIALALSSLLSLERLFERDLEDGALDLLATGHLSMAAVVLLKALAQWVAVGLPLALAAPIAALALGQPPQLSGLTLAVAAIGGLGFALTGTLGAAMALGSRRGGLLIAVIVLPLFIPPVVFGAGALDRAAQGGDPLSAVALLSAYVLFAGVIAPIAGAAAVRGALD
;
A
#
# COMPACT_ATOMS: atom_id res chain seq x y z
N MET A 1 -30.38 45.24 -41.03
CA MET A 1 -29.81 44.03 -41.68
C MET A 1 -28.53 43.68 -40.96
N SER A 2 -28.60 42.90 -39.90
CA SER A 2 -27.41 42.40 -39.19
C SER A 2 -26.92 41.15 -39.92
N ARG A 3 -25.69 41.21 -40.42
CA ARG A 3 -25.03 40.08 -41.05
C ARG A 3 -24.64 39.08 -39.94
N LEU A 4 -25.37 38.01 -39.83
CA LEU A 4 -24.98 36.83 -39.04
C LEU A 4 -23.68 36.30 -39.63
N SER A 5 -22.64 36.23 -38.80
CA SER A 5 -21.41 35.53 -39.16
C SER A 5 -21.73 34.07 -39.42
N PRO A 6 -21.45 33.47 -40.58
CA PRO A 6 -21.84 32.11 -40.92
C PRO A 6 -21.00 31.01 -40.22
N TRP A 7 -20.02 31.39 -39.41
CA TRP A 7 -19.15 30.43 -38.77
C TRP A 7 -19.22 30.58 -37.26
N PRO A 8 -19.40 29.49 -36.51
CA PRO A 8 -19.25 29.54 -35.06
C PRO A 8 -17.85 30.03 -34.71
N LYS A 9 -17.75 30.93 -33.73
CA LYS A 9 -16.47 31.37 -33.21
C LYS A 9 -15.73 30.13 -32.71
N ARG A 10 -14.51 29.93 -33.24
CA ARG A 10 -13.63 28.82 -32.86
C ARG A 10 -13.34 28.95 -31.36
N ASP A 11 -13.54 27.85 -30.64
CA ASP A 11 -13.15 27.73 -29.26
C ASP A 11 -11.61 27.87 -29.20
N PRO A 12 -11.04 28.80 -28.41
CA PRO A 12 -9.59 28.99 -28.33
C PRO A 12 -8.84 27.72 -27.87
N ASP A 13 -9.53 26.77 -27.24
CA ASP A 13 -8.97 25.48 -26.80
C ASP A 13 -9.04 24.37 -27.87
N THR A 14 -9.57 24.66 -29.07
CA THR A 14 -9.63 23.67 -30.16
C THR A 14 -8.28 23.56 -30.84
N PRO A 15 -7.60 22.39 -30.83
CA PRO A 15 -6.31 22.20 -31.49
C PRO A 15 -6.40 22.59 -32.98
N GLU A 16 -5.35 23.24 -33.51
CA GLU A 16 -5.29 23.55 -34.94
C GLU A 16 -5.27 22.27 -35.78
N PRO A 17 -6.02 22.24 -36.89
CA PRO A 17 -5.95 21.12 -37.83
C PRO A 17 -4.52 21.01 -38.39
N GLY A 18 -3.83 19.91 -38.05
CA GLY A 18 -2.43 19.68 -38.43
C GLY A 18 -1.42 19.98 -37.33
N ALA A 19 -1.83 20.39 -36.14
CA ALA A 19 -0.94 20.40 -34.99
C ALA A 19 -0.44 18.94 -34.75
N PRO A 20 0.89 18.73 -34.57
CA PRO A 20 1.39 17.39 -34.31
C PRO A 20 0.76 16.89 -33.02
N GLU A 21 0.17 15.70 -33.06
CA GLU A 21 -0.36 15.06 -31.86
C GLU A 21 0.70 15.02 -30.77
N PRO A 22 0.38 15.35 -29.51
CA PRO A 22 1.33 15.27 -28.43
C PRO A 22 1.92 13.85 -28.42
N ARG A 23 3.23 13.76 -28.57
CA ARG A 23 3.92 12.46 -28.54
C ARG A 23 3.60 11.77 -27.23
N PRO A 24 3.19 10.49 -27.28
CA PRO A 24 2.92 9.73 -26.06
C PRO A 24 4.17 9.79 -25.15
N PRO A 25 3.99 9.94 -23.83
CA PRO A 25 5.11 9.99 -22.92
C PRO A 25 5.93 8.71 -23.05
N GLY A 26 7.25 8.85 -23.18
CA GLY A 26 8.15 7.68 -23.20
C GLY A 26 7.99 6.88 -21.88
N MET A 27 8.50 5.65 -21.84
CA MET A 27 8.30 4.70 -20.73
C MET A 27 8.54 5.32 -19.34
N ARG A 28 9.56 6.16 -19.16
CA ARG A 28 9.83 6.87 -17.90
C ARG A 28 8.74 7.90 -17.55
N GLY A 29 8.20 8.58 -18.56
CA GLY A 29 7.09 9.51 -18.37
C GLY A 29 5.82 8.79 -17.96
N ALA A 30 5.48 7.68 -18.62
CA ALA A 30 4.32 6.86 -18.28
C ALA A 30 4.38 6.28 -16.86
N THR A 31 5.57 5.80 -16.42
CA THR A 31 5.79 5.29 -15.06
C THR A 31 5.54 6.37 -14.00
N ARG A 32 6.09 7.58 -14.24
CA ARG A 32 5.93 8.71 -13.31
C ARG A 32 4.48 9.17 -13.23
N VAL A 33 3.84 9.36 -14.36
CA VAL A 33 2.43 9.79 -14.43
C VAL A 33 1.52 8.79 -13.72
N LEU A 34 1.72 7.48 -13.95
CA LEU A 34 0.94 6.45 -13.25
C LEU A 34 1.18 6.49 -11.73
N PHE A 35 2.43 6.61 -11.31
CA PHE A 35 2.76 6.65 -9.88
C PHE A 35 2.16 7.88 -9.18
N GLU A 36 2.28 9.07 -9.79
CA GLU A 36 1.68 10.31 -9.27
C GLU A 36 0.14 10.17 -9.20
N ARG A 37 -0.50 9.62 -10.25
CA ARG A 37 -1.93 9.34 -10.24
C ARG A 37 -2.36 8.43 -9.09
N GLU A 38 -1.62 7.34 -8.84
CA GLU A 38 -1.92 6.41 -7.74
C GLU A 38 -1.81 7.09 -6.37
N LEU A 39 -0.81 7.98 -6.19
CA LEU A 39 -0.70 8.76 -4.97
C LEU A 39 -1.86 9.75 -4.80
N ASP A 40 -2.23 10.46 -5.85
CA ASP A 40 -3.35 11.40 -5.82
C ASP A 40 -4.66 10.68 -5.53
N LEU A 41 -4.89 9.50 -6.11
CA LEU A 41 -6.06 8.68 -5.83
C LEU A 41 -6.08 8.16 -4.38
N ALA A 42 -4.92 7.80 -3.83
CA ALA A 42 -4.82 7.33 -2.45
C ALA A 42 -5.21 8.43 -1.45
N TRP A 43 -4.80 9.67 -1.69
CA TRP A 43 -5.07 10.80 -0.81
C TRP A 43 -6.38 11.53 -1.13
N GLY A 44 -6.76 11.63 -2.42
CA GLY A 44 -7.95 12.36 -2.88
C GLY A 44 -9.27 11.62 -2.69
N GLY A 45 -9.25 10.30 -2.56
CA GLY A 45 -10.43 9.46 -2.68
C GLY A 45 -11.12 9.04 -1.37
N GLY A 46 -11.12 9.86 -0.34
CA GLY A 46 -11.91 9.57 0.87
C GLY A 46 -11.11 8.99 2.04
N GLY A 47 -9.83 9.33 2.16
CA GLY A 47 -9.09 9.18 3.41
C GLY A 47 -8.45 7.83 3.66
N GLY A 48 -8.14 7.03 2.62
CA GLY A 48 -7.51 5.72 2.78
C GLY A 48 -6.30 5.72 3.74
N PRO A 49 -5.28 6.58 3.54
CA PRO A 49 -4.15 6.68 4.45
C PRO A 49 -4.52 7.18 5.85
N LEU A 50 -5.43 8.15 5.94
CA LEU A 50 -5.89 8.68 7.23
C LEU A 50 -6.72 7.65 7.99
N LEU A 51 -7.55 6.87 7.30
CA LEU A 51 -8.32 5.80 7.91
C LEU A 51 -7.40 4.71 8.48
N ALA A 52 -6.37 4.31 7.72
CA ALA A 52 -5.38 3.35 8.18
C ALA A 52 -4.61 3.85 9.42
N LEU A 53 -4.19 5.12 9.42
CA LEU A 53 -3.53 5.76 10.57
C LEU A 53 -4.45 5.88 11.78
N ALA A 54 -5.71 6.29 11.59
CA ALA A 54 -6.68 6.39 12.67
C ALA A 54 -6.99 5.02 13.28
N PHE A 55 -7.12 3.99 12.45
CA PHE A 55 -7.33 2.62 12.91
C PHE A 55 -6.09 2.09 13.66
N PHE A 56 -4.89 2.34 13.15
CA PHE A 56 -3.64 2.01 13.83
C PHE A 56 -3.55 2.69 15.20
N ALA A 57 -3.81 3.99 15.25
CA ALA A 57 -3.80 4.76 16.50
C ALA A 57 -4.87 4.23 17.49
N GLY A 58 -6.06 3.92 17.00
CA GLY A 58 -7.14 3.32 17.81
C GLY A 58 -6.74 1.99 18.42
N LEU A 59 -6.21 1.05 17.60
CA LEU A 59 -5.76 -0.26 18.10
C LEU A 59 -4.64 -0.11 19.14
N THR A 60 -3.65 0.76 18.88
CA THR A 60 -2.53 0.96 19.80
C THR A 60 -2.94 1.70 21.09
N ALA A 61 -3.99 2.52 21.06
CA ALA A 61 -4.53 3.16 22.25
C ALA A 61 -5.41 2.21 23.10
N ILE A 62 -6.16 1.32 22.46
CA ILE A 62 -7.04 0.37 23.17
C ILE A 62 -6.23 -0.66 23.99
N LEU A 63 -5.09 -1.11 23.48
CA LEU A 63 -4.29 -2.14 24.14
C LEU A 63 -3.81 -1.75 25.56
N PRO A 64 -3.20 -0.57 25.79
CA PRO A 64 -2.82 -0.13 27.13
C PRO A 64 -4.03 0.03 28.06
N LEU A 65 -5.16 0.53 27.53
CA LEU A 65 -6.38 0.68 28.30
C LEU A 65 -6.95 -0.67 28.73
N ALA A 66 -6.97 -1.65 27.84
CA ALA A 66 -7.43 -3.00 28.12
C ALA A 66 -6.53 -3.74 29.13
N ALA A 67 -5.21 -3.47 29.11
CA ALA A 67 -4.24 -4.05 30.03
C ALA A 67 -4.14 -3.30 31.38
N GLY A 68 -5.01 -2.30 31.62
CA GLY A 68 -4.95 -1.49 32.83
C GLY A 68 -3.74 -0.59 32.97
N GLY A 69 -3.01 -0.35 31.88
CA GLY A 69 -1.83 0.51 31.85
C GLY A 69 -0.57 -0.08 32.51
N ASP A 70 -0.59 -1.34 32.93
CA ASP A 70 0.56 -1.97 33.58
C ASP A 70 1.67 -2.30 32.58
N PRO A 71 2.86 -1.67 32.72
CA PRO A 71 4.00 -1.94 31.84
C PRO A 71 4.50 -3.40 31.87
N ALA A 72 4.33 -4.10 32.99
CA ALA A 72 4.76 -5.50 33.12
C ALA A 72 3.91 -6.41 32.22
N THR A 73 2.65 -6.10 32.05
CA THR A 73 1.73 -6.83 31.16
C THR A 73 1.89 -6.43 29.69
N LEU A 74 2.22 -5.15 29.42
CA LEU A 74 2.31 -4.62 28.05
C LEU A 74 3.62 -4.98 27.33
N ARG A 75 4.76 -4.88 28.02
CA ARG A 75 6.09 -5.10 27.42
C ARG A 75 6.23 -6.43 26.68
N PRO A 76 5.78 -7.58 27.24
CA PRO A 76 5.93 -8.87 26.56
C PRO A 76 5.17 -8.98 25.24
N VAL A 77 4.12 -8.18 25.06
CA VAL A 77 3.25 -8.23 23.88
C VAL A 77 3.43 -7.02 22.95
N ALA A 78 4.23 -6.03 23.35
CA ALA A 78 4.36 -4.75 22.65
C ALA A 78 4.78 -4.89 21.19
N ALA A 79 5.80 -5.70 20.90
CA ALA A 79 6.28 -5.92 19.54
C ALA A 79 5.20 -6.59 18.68
N GLY A 80 4.65 -7.71 19.12
CA GLY A 80 3.61 -8.45 18.41
C GLY A 80 2.36 -7.60 18.18
N SER A 81 1.90 -6.87 19.20
CA SER A 81 0.72 -6.00 19.09
C SER A 81 0.92 -4.86 18.09
N THR A 82 2.09 -4.21 18.10
CA THR A 82 2.43 -3.17 17.11
C THR A 82 2.38 -3.73 15.69
N TRP A 83 2.93 -4.92 15.46
CA TRP A 83 2.96 -5.55 14.14
C TRP A 83 1.59 -6.03 13.67
N ILE A 84 0.75 -6.57 14.57
CA ILE A 84 -0.64 -6.92 14.26
C ILE A 84 -1.42 -5.65 13.89
N ALA A 85 -1.24 -4.56 14.65
CA ALA A 85 -1.88 -3.29 14.35
C ALA A 85 -1.45 -2.74 12.98
N LEU A 86 -0.15 -2.82 12.62
CA LEU A 86 0.36 -2.44 11.30
C LEU A 86 -0.28 -3.27 10.18
N ALA A 87 -0.34 -4.59 10.35
CA ALA A 87 -0.92 -5.50 9.37
C ALA A 87 -2.41 -5.22 9.13
N LEU A 88 -3.20 -5.12 10.20
CA LEU A 88 -4.63 -4.87 10.10
C LEU A 88 -4.93 -3.48 9.53
N SER A 89 -4.13 -2.46 9.89
CA SER A 89 -4.28 -1.11 9.35
C SER A 89 -3.94 -1.03 7.87
N SER A 90 -2.91 -1.78 7.43
CA SER A 90 -2.54 -1.87 6.02
C SER A 90 -3.62 -2.52 5.17
N LEU A 91 -4.39 -3.46 5.73
CA LEU A 91 -5.46 -4.18 5.03
C LEU A 91 -6.62 -3.26 4.61
N LEU A 92 -6.94 -2.25 5.44
CA LEU A 92 -8.08 -1.35 5.23
C LEU A 92 -8.03 -0.56 3.91
N SER A 93 -6.85 -0.30 3.39
CA SER A 93 -6.67 0.50 2.18
C SER A 93 -6.60 -0.31 0.89
N LEU A 94 -6.60 -1.64 0.98
CA LEU A 94 -6.40 -2.53 -0.18
C LEU A 94 -7.65 -2.74 -1.02
N GLU A 95 -8.83 -2.64 -0.43
CA GLU A 95 -10.11 -2.96 -1.07
C GLU A 95 -10.35 -2.14 -2.34
N ARG A 96 -9.98 -0.87 -2.33
CA ARG A 96 -10.21 0.06 -3.44
C ARG A 96 -9.06 0.16 -4.44
N LEU A 97 -8.00 -0.62 -4.27
CA LEU A 97 -6.75 -0.46 -5.03
C LEU A 97 -6.91 -0.73 -6.54
N PHE A 98 -7.72 -1.71 -6.90
CA PHE A 98 -8.02 -2.06 -8.29
C PHE A 98 -9.49 -1.85 -8.65
N GLU A 99 -10.38 -1.83 -7.67
CA GLU A 99 -11.82 -1.79 -7.88
C GLU A 99 -12.24 -0.50 -8.60
N ARG A 100 -11.65 0.64 -8.23
CA ARG A 100 -11.86 1.91 -8.93
C ARG A 100 -11.47 1.86 -10.39
N ASP A 101 -10.27 1.33 -10.68
CA ASP A 101 -9.79 1.25 -12.06
C ASP A 101 -10.62 0.30 -12.92
N LEU A 102 -11.22 -0.72 -12.30
CA LEU A 102 -12.18 -1.59 -12.96
C LEU A 102 -13.50 -0.85 -13.26
N GLU A 103 -14.04 -0.14 -12.25
CA GLU A 103 -15.30 0.62 -12.38
C GLU A 103 -15.19 1.75 -13.42
N ASP A 104 -14.04 2.45 -13.46
CA ASP A 104 -13.76 3.57 -14.36
C ASP A 104 -13.29 3.11 -15.76
N GLY A 105 -13.10 1.79 -15.99
CA GLY A 105 -12.54 1.25 -17.24
C GLY A 105 -11.06 1.56 -17.45
N ALA A 106 -10.37 2.11 -16.46
CA ALA A 106 -8.96 2.45 -16.54
C ALA A 106 -8.06 1.22 -16.63
N LEU A 107 -8.50 0.06 -16.11
CA LEU A 107 -7.75 -1.20 -16.22
C LEU A 107 -7.59 -1.66 -17.68
N ASP A 108 -8.60 -1.49 -18.52
CA ASP A 108 -8.53 -1.83 -19.95
C ASP A 108 -7.50 -0.96 -20.67
N LEU A 109 -7.46 0.34 -20.35
CA LEU A 109 -6.47 1.26 -20.89
C LEU A 109 -5.05 0.91 -20.40
N LEU A 110 -4.89 0.52 -19.15
CA LEU A 110 -3.61 0.08 -18.60
C LEU A 110 -3.16 -1.26 -19.22
N ALA A 111 -4.10 -2.17 -19.50
CA ALA A 111 -3.81 -3.46 -20.13
C ALA A 111 -3.34 -3.33 -21.59
N THR A 112 -3.86 -2.33 -22.31
CA THR A 112 -3.49 -2.03 -23.70
C THR A 112 -2.36 -0.99 -23.82
N GLY A 113 -1.93 -0.42 -22.70
CA GLY A 113 -0.92 0.64 -22.63
C GLY A 113 0.51 0.15 -22.84
N HIS A 114 1.46 1.09 -22.77
CA HIS A 114 2.90 0.84 -23.00
C HIS A 114 3.61 0.16 -21.83
N LEU A 115 2.98 0.12 -20.64
CA LEU A 115 3.55 -0.52 -19.44
C LEU A 115 3.06 -1.98 -19.36
N SER A 116 3.97 -2.88 -19.01
CA SER A 116 3.55 -4.26 -18.71
C SER A 116 2.62 -4.27 -17.48
N MET A 117 1.62 -5.14 -17.45
CA MET A 117 0.71 -5.25 -16.30
C MET A 117 1.47 -5.56 -14.99
N ALA A 118 2.59 -6.28 -15.05
CA ALA A 118 3.45 -6.49 -13.89
C ALA A 118 4.07 -5.17 -13.38
N ALA A 119 4.47 -4.27 -14.29
CA ALA A 119 4.94 -2.94 -13.90
C ALA A 119 3.82 -2.10 -13.27
N VAL A 120 2.60 -2.18 -13.80
CA VAL A 120 1.43 -1.50 -13.23
C VAL A 120 1.17 -1.99 -11.80
N VAL A 121 1.13 -3.30 -11.57
CA VAL A 121 0.92 -3.90 -10.24
C VAL A 121 2.03 -3.48 -9.27
N LEU A 122 3.30 -3.49 -9.72
CA LEU A 122 4.42 -3.03 -8.89
C LEU A 122 4.30 -1.55 -8.53
N LEU A 123 3.95 -0.69 -9.48
CA LEU A 123 3.78 0.74 -9.24
C LEU A 123 2.64 1.02 -8.26
N LYS A 124 1.53 0.30 -8.36
CA LYS A 124 0.43 0.36 -7.39
C LYS A 124 0.89 -0.06 -5.99
N ALA A 125 1.66 -1.15 -5.87
CA ALA A 125 2.20 -1.59 -4.59
C ALA A 125 3.17 -0.56 -3.98
N LEU A 126 4.04 0.06 -4.80
CA LEU A 126 4.95 1.10 -4.33
C LEU A 126 4.20 2.38 -3.93
N ALA A 127 3.19 2.80 -4.70
CA ALA A 127 2.35 3.93 -4.35
C ALA A 127 1.58 3.68 -3.04
N GLN A 128 1.04 2.48 -2.86
CA GLN A 128 0.38 2.04 -1.62
C GLN A 128 1.35 2.07 -0.43
N TRP A 129 2.59 1.60 -0.61
CA TRP A 129 3.61 1.67 0.43
C TRP A 129 3.94 3.12 0.81
N VAL A 130 4.11 4.01 -0.17
CA VAL A 130 4.39 5.44 0.08
C VAL A 130 3.20 6.13 0.74
N ALA A 131 1.98 5.86 0.27
CA ALA A 131 0.77 6.53 0.76
C ALA A 131 0.32 6.04 2.14
N VAL A 132 0.48 4.74 2.44
CA VAL A 132 -0.02 4.10 3.66
C VAL A 132 1.10 3.49 4.49
N GLY A 133 1.97 2.70 3.87
CA GLY A 133 3.03 1.97 4.57
C GLY A 133 4.03 2.87 5.28
N LEU A 134 4.53 3.93 4.62
CA LEU A 134 5.47 4.86 5.24
C LEU A 134 4.85 5.69 6.38
N PRO A 135 3.65 6.28 6.25
CA PRO A 135 2.99 6.93 7.37
C PRO A 135 2.77 6.00 8.58
N LEU A 136 2.37 4.75 8.35
CA LEU A 136 2.24 3.76 9.41
C LEU A 136 3.60 3.41 10.03
N ALA A 137 4.65 3.26 9.23
CA ALA A 137 6.00 3.01 9.72
C ALA A 137 6.53 4.17 10.57
N LEU A 138 6.22 5.42 10.22
CA LEU A 138 6.55 6.60 11.01
C LEU A 138 5.78 6.64 12.33
N ALA A 139 4.55 6.15 12.36
CA ALA A 139 3.74 6.06 13.57
C ALA A 139 4.13 4.86 14.48
N ALA A 140 4.73 3.83 13.92
CA ALA A 140 5.07 2.58 14.64
C ALA A 140 5.96 2.78 15.88
N PRO A 141 7.03 3.62 15.87
CA PRO A 141 7.82 3.89 17.06
C PRO A 141 6.99 4.53 18.19
N ILE A 142 6.06 5.42 17.86
CA ILE A 142 5.19 6.09 18.83
C ILE A 142 4.29 5.05 19.50
N ALA A 143 3.68 4.18 18.70
CA ALA A 143 2.87 3.08 19.19
C ALA A 143 3.66 2.11 20.08
N ALA A 144 4.85 1.74 19.64
CA ALA A 144 5.75 0.84 20.38
C ALA A 144 6.14 1.43 21.74
N LEU A 145 6.44 2.73 21.80
CA LEU A 145 6.72 3.45 23.03
C LEU A 145 5.51 3.47 23.97
N ALA A 146 4.32 3.71 23.43
CA ALA A 146 3.06 3.70 24.21
C ALA A 146 2.77 2.31 24.81
N LEU A 147 3.24 1.24 24.15
CA LEU A 147 3.15 -0.14 24.62
C LEU A 147 4.33 -0.55 25.52
N GLY A 148 5.21 0.38 25.89
CA GLY A 148 6.29 0.14 26.85
C GLY A 148 7.58 -0.40 26.25
N GLN A 149 7.78 -0.32 24.91
CA GLN A 149 9.07 -0.63 24.30
C GLN A 149 10.15 0.39 24.69
N PRO A 150 11.41 -0.03 24.84
CA PRO A 150 12.52 0.88 25.14
C PRO A 150 12.71 1.92 24.01
N PRO A 151 12.94 3.20 24.35
CA PRO A 151 13.13 4.27 23.34
C PRO A 151 14.31 4.02 22.40
N GLN A 152 15.32 3.29 22.86
CA GLN A 152 16.51 2.93 22.06
C GLN A 152 16.17 2.10 20.82
N LEU A 153 15.02 1.41 20.84
CA LEU A 153 14.56 0.58 19.73
C LEU A 153 13.74 1.37 18.67
N SER A 154 13.46 2.66 18.90
CA SER A 154 12.61 3.46 17.99
C SER A 154 13.15 3.49 16.57
N GLY A 155 14.47 3.62 16.39
CA GLY A 155 15.11 3.59 15.07
C GLY A 155 14.99 2.21 14.38
N LEU A 156 15.17 1.13 15.13
CA LEU A 156 14.97 -0.22 14.62
C LEU A 156 13.48 -0.45 14.28
N THR A 157 12.57 -0.02 15.14
CA THR A 157 11.12 -0.12 14.89
C THR A 157 10.72 0.57 13.60
N LEU A 158 11.20 1.81 13.38
CA LEU A 158 10.97 2.54 12.14
C LEU A 158 11.49 1.77 10.92
N ALA A 159 12.75 1.30 10.99
CA ALA A 159 13.39 0.63 9.86
C ALA A 159 12.67 -0.68 9.49
N VAL A 160 12.41 -1.55 10.47
CA VAL A 160 11.72 -2.82 10.21
C VAL A 160 10.26 -2.61 9.82
N ALA A 161 9.57 -1.61 10.37
CA ALA A 161 8.21 -1.26 9.98
C ALA A 161 8.13 -0.74 8.54
N ALA A 162 9.13 0.04 8.09
CA ALA A 162 9.21 0.49 6.70
C ALA A 162 9.45 -0.69 5.74
N ILE A 163 10.37 -1.60 6.06
CA ILE A 163 10.62 -2.81 5.28
C ILE A 163 9.38 -3.71 5.26
N GLY A 164 8.79 -3.99 6.42
CA GLY A 164 7.60 -4.85 6.52
C GLY A 164 6.36 -4.22 5.88
N GLY A 165 6.22 -2.89 5.95
CA GLY A 165 5.18 -2.13 5.26
C GLY A 165 5.25 -2.31 3.74
N LEU A 166 6.46 -2.38 3.16
CA LEU A 166 6.64 -2.75 1.75
C LEU A 166 6.18 -4.19 1.48
N GLY A 167 6.48 -5.12 2.40
CA GLY A 167 5.97 -6.49 2.32
C GLY A 167 4.44 -6.56 2.33
N PHE A 168 3.80 -5.82 3.23
CA PHE A 168 2.34 -5.71 3.28
C PHE A 168 1.76 -5.09 2.00
N ALA A 169 2.39 -4.04 1.46
CA ALA A 169 1.93 -3.41 0.22
C ALA A 169 2.04 -4.36 -0.97
N LEU A 170 3.15 -5.07 -1.14
CA LEU A 170 3.36 -6.02 -2.23
C LEU A 170 2.35 -7.18 -2.19
N THR A 171 2.26 -7.85 -1.05
CA THR A 171 1.37 -9.01 -0.90
C THR A 171 -0.10 -8.61 -0.79
N GLY A 172 -0.38 -7.43 -0.22
CA GLY A 172 -1.70 -6.85 -0.21
C GLY A 172 -2.21 -6.50 -1.61
N THR A 173 -1.35 -5.90 -2.44
CA THR A 173 -1.67 -5.61 -3.85
C THR A 173 -1.94 -6.89 -4.65
N LEU A 174 -1.16 -7.96 -4.39
CA LEU A 174 -1.45 -9.28 -4.97
C LEU A 174 -2.84 -9.78 -4.58
N GLY A 175 -3.17 -9.72 -3.27
CA GLY A 175 -4.48 -10.15 -2.79
C GLY A 175 -5.63 -9.33 -3.37
N ALA A 176 -5.45 -8.01 -3.49
CA ALA A 176 -6.42 -7.12 -4.14
C ALA A 176 -6.62 -7.48 -5.63
N ALA A 177 -5.54 -7.78 -6.35
CA ALA A 177 -5.62 -8.24 -7.74
C ALA A 177 -6.37 -9.57 -7.89
N MET A 178 -6.13 -10.52 -6.96
CA MET A 178 -6.82 -11.82 -6.97
C MET A 178 -8.30 -11.74 -6.59
N ALA A 179 -8.70 -10.71 -5.84
CA ALA A 179 -10.09 -10.49 -5.44
C ALA A 179 -10.89 -9.66 -6.45
N LEU A 180 -10.24 -9.16 -7.50
CA LEU A 180 -10.83 -8.27 -8.51
C LEU A 180 -12.05 -8.93 -9.18
N GLY A 181 -13.12 -8.16 -9.35
CA GLY A 181 -14.37 -8.62 -9.95
C GLY A 181 -15.24 -9.50 -9.04
N SER A 182 -14.81 -9.80 -7.81
CA SER A 182 -15.62 -10.60 -6.89
C SER A 182 -16.66 -9.74 -6.16
N ARG A 183 -17.91 -10.27 -6.03
CA ARG A 183 -18.99 -9.58 -5.31
C ARG A 183 -18.72 -9.35 -3.81
N ARG A 184 -17.71 -9.99 -3.25
CA ARG A 184 -17.28 -9.90 -1.84
C ARG A 184 -15.78 -9.62 -1.76
N GLY A 185 -15.29 -8.68 -2.56
CA GLY A 185 -13.88 -8.35 -2.71
C GLY A 185 -13.15 -8.18 -1.38
N GLY A 186 -13.66 -7.35 -0.48
CA GLY A 186 -13.03 -7.10 0.82
C GLY A 186 -12.85 -8.35 1.69
N LEU A 187 -13.85 -9.24 1.76
CA LEU A 187 -13.72 -10.50 2.48
C LEU A 187 -12.68 -11.42 1.83
N LEU A 188 -12.68 -11.49 0.50
CA LEU A 188 -11.75 -12.35 -0.23
C LEU A 188 -10.31 -11.83 -0.08
N ILE A 189 -10.11 -10.51 -0.14
CA ILE A 189 -8.83 -9.88 0.14
C ILE A 189 -8.33 -10.30 1.53
N ALA A 190 -9.16 -10.17 2.56
CA ALA A 190 -8.76 -10.54 3.92
C ALA A 190 -8.34 -12.02 4.02
N VAL A 191 -9.12 -12.92 3.44
CA VAL A 191 -8.82 -14.38 3.47
C VAL A 191 -7.50 -14.71 2.76
N ILE A 192 -7.19 -14.04 1.65
CA ILE A 192 -5.95 -14.27 0.88
C ILE A 192 -4.76 -13.59 1.57
N VAL A 193 -4.94 -12.35 2.00
CA VAL A 193 -3.84 -11.47 2.45
C VAL A 193 -3.39 -11.80 3.87
N LEU A 194 -4.31 -12.15 4.80
CA LEU A 194 -3.94 -12.40 6.18
C LEU A 194 -2.88 -13.50 6.33
N PRO A 195 -2.96 -14.66 5.65
CA PRO A 195 -1.86 -15.65 5.69
C PRO A 195 -0.54 -15.10 5.14
N LEU A 196 -0.57 -14.26 4.10
CA LEU A 196 0.61 -13.64 3.51
C LEU A 196 1.22 -12.56 4.41
N PHE A 197 0.46 -12.00 5.35
CA PHE A 197 0.95 -11.03 6.32
C PHE A 197 1.64 -11.69 7.51
N ILE A 198 1.46 -12.99 7.74
CA ILE A 198 2.08 -13.71 8.87
C ILE A 198 3.62 -13.61 8.87
N PRO A 199 4.34 -13.87 7.75
CA PRO A 199 5.80 -13.79 7.77
C PRO A 199 6.35 -12.41 8.14
N PRO A 200 5.90 -11.28 7.55
CA PRO A 200 6.34 -9.95 7.98
C PRO A 200 6.05 -9.66 9.45
N VAL A 201 4.87 -10.06 9.96
CA VAL A 201 4.52 -9.88 11.37
C VAL A 201 5.48 -10.67 12.27
N VAL A 202 5.71 -11.94 11.96
CA VAL A 202 6.58 -12.81 12.78
C VAL A 202 8.03 -12.33 12.76
N PHE A 203 8.57 -12.02 11.58
CA PHE A 203 9.97 -11.62 11.48
C PHE A 203 10.18 -10.20 12.02
N GLY A 204 9.25 -9.29 11.78
CA GLY A 204 9.35 -7.92 12.27
C GLY A 204 9.19 -7.83 13.79
N ALA A 205 8.18 -8.48 14.36
CA ALA A 205 8.03 -8.58 15.82
C ALA A 205 9.23 -9.30 16.44
N GLY A 206 9.67 -10.41 15.84
CA GLY A 206 10.82 -11.17 16.32
C GLY A 206 12.14 -10.38 16.30
N ALA A 207 12.32 -9.45 15.36
CA ALA A 207 13.47 -8.55 15.34
C ALA A 207 13.46 -7.61 16.57
N LEU A 208 12.31 -7.04 16.88
CA LEU A 208 12.14 -6.14 18.02
C LEU A 208 12.26 -6.87 19.37
N ASP A 209 11.66 -8.06 19.47
CA ASP A 209 11.73 -8.86 20.70
C ASP A 209 13.16 -9.29 21.01
N ARG A 210 13.93 -9.73 20.01
CA ARG A 210 15.35 -10.07 20.19
C ARG A 210 16.17 -8.87 20.64
N ALA A 211 15.97 -7.72 19.98
CA ALA A 211 16.67 -6.49 20.36
C ALA A 211 16.29 -6.02 21.77
N ALA A 212 15.03 -6.15 22.17
CA ALA A 212 14.55 -5.81 23.52
C ALA A 212 15.18 -6.69 24.61
N GLN A 213 15.54 -7.93 24.27
CA GLN A 213 16.22 -8.88 25.15
C GLN A 213 17.75 -8.75 25.10
N GLY A 214 18.30 -7.76 24.39
CA GLY A 214 19.74 -7.55 24.21
C GLY A 214 20.38 -8.50 23.20
N GLY A 215 19.60 -9.24 22.43
CA GLY A 215 20.06 -10.12 21.36
C GLY A 215 20.25 -9.42 20.02
N ASP A 216 20.82 -10.14 19.05
CA ASP A 216 21.01 -9.63 17.68
C ASP A 216 19.74 -9.76 16.84
N PRO A 217 19.15 -8.65 16.35
CA PRO A 217 17.98 -8.67 15.48
C PRO A 217 18.29 -9.04 14.02
N LEU A 218 19.57 -9.08 13.62
CA LEU A 218 19.99 -9.13 12.21
C LEU A 218 19.37 -10.31 11.44
N SER A 219 19.33 -11.48 12.05
CA SER A 219 18.76 -12.68 11.41
C SER A 219 17.27 -12.52 11.10
N ALA A 220 16.50 -11.91 12.00
CA ALA A 220 15.07 -11.66 11.77
C ALA A 220 14.84 -10.56 10.73
N VAL A 221 15.65 -9.50 10.75
CA VAL A 221 15.65 -8.45 9.72
C VAL A 221 16.02 -9.02 8.36
N ALA A 222 17.00 -9.91 8.28
CA ALA A 222 17.39 -10.57 7.04
C ALA A 222 16.25 -11.43 6.46
N LEU A 223 15.55 -12.20 7.31
CA LEU A 223 14.39 -12.99 6.89
C LEU A 223 13.22 -12.11 6.42
N LEU A 224 12.96 -11.00 7.12
CA LEU A 224 11.96 -10.01 6.69
C LEU A 224 12.33 -9.43 5.31
N SER A 225 13.59 -9.04 5.13
CA SER A 225 14.08 -8.49 3.87
C SER A 225 14.03 -9.52 2.74
N ALA A 226 14.40 -10.76 3.00
CA ALA A 226 14.31 -11.85 2.03
C ALA A 226 12.85 -12.10 1.60
N TYR A 227 11.90 -12.07 2.55
CA TYR A 227 10.49 -12.16 2.26
C TYR A 227 10.02 -11.01 1.35
N VAL A 228 10.41 -9.78 1.66
CA VAL A 228 10.04 -8.60 0.86
C VAL A 228 10.61 -8.67 -0.55
N LEU A 229 11.86 -9.11 -0.71
CA LEU A 229 12.47 -9.32 -2.02
C LEU A 229 11.74 -10.42 -2.82
N PHE A 230 11.40 -11.52 -2.18
CA PHE A 230 10.60 -12.60 -2.79
C PHE A 230 9.21 -12.07 -3.22
N ALA A 231 8.51 -11.36 -2.33
CA ALA A 231 7.22 -10.75 -2.64
C ALA A 231 7.35 -9.72 -3.79
N GLY A 232 8.46 -8.96 -3.84
CA GLY A 232 8.74 -7.99 -4.90
C GLY A 232 8.87 -8.61 -6.30
N VAL A 233 9.22 -9.89 -6.37
CA VAL A 233 9.25 -10.63 -7.65
C VAL A 233 7.91 -11.31 -7.93
N ILE A 234 7.35 -12.00 -6.94
CA ILE A 234 6.16 -12.84 -7.15
C ILE A 234 4.89 -12.01 -7.27
N ALA A 235 4.70 -10.98 -6.42
CA ALA A 235 3.46 -10.22 -6.39
C ALA A 235 3.15 -9.49 -7.71
N PRO A 236 4.11 -8.81 -8.39
CA PRO A 236 3.83 -8.20 -9.68
C PRO A 236 3.49 -9.20 -10.77
N ILE A 237 4.15 -10.36 -10.79
CA ILE A 237 3.94 -11.39 -11.83
C ILE A 237 2.57 -12.06 -11.62
N ALA A 238 2.31 -12.55 -10.42
CA ALA A 238 1.06 -13.24 -10.09
C ALA A 238 -0.14 -12.27 -10.11
N GLY A 239 0.06 -11.02 -9.62
CA GLY A 239 -0.96 -9.98 -9.69
C GLY A 239 -1.32 -9.59 -11.11
N ALA A 240 -0.33 -9.50 -12.01
CA ALA A 240 -0.58 -9.25 -13.43
C ALA A 240 -1.38 -10.37 -14.09
N ALA A 241 -1.11 -11.62 -13.73
CA ALA A 241 -1.89 -12.77 -14.22
C ALA A 241 -3.34 -12.73 -13.71
N ALA A 242 -3.53 -12.39 -12.42
CA ALA A 242 -4.83 -12.27 -11.81
C ALA A 242 -5.68 -11.15 -12.44
N VAL A 243 -5.08 -9.96 -12.66
CA VAL A 243 -5.77 -8.83 -13.32
C VAL A 243 -6.20 -9.19 -14.74
N ARG A 244 -5.32 -9.84 -15.53
CA ARG A 244 -5.67 -10.27 -16.89
C ARG A 244 -6.82 -11.25 -16.89
N GLY A 245 -6.78 -12.27 -16.00
CA GLY A 245 -7.86 -13.23 -15.89
C GLY A 245 -9.19 -12.66 -15.40
N ALA A 246 -9.20 -11.47 -14.82
CA ALA A 246 -10.43 -10.75 -14.45
C ALA A 246 -10.99 -9.88 -15.59
N LEU A 247 -10.19 -9.57 -16.61
CA LEU A 247 -10.58 -8.78 -17.79
C LEU A 247 -11.06 -9.68 -18.95
N ASP A 248 -10.71 -10.97 -18.96
CA ASP A 248 -11.15 -11.98 -19.93
C ASP A 248 -12.56 -12.49 -19.59
#